data_92da4753c8e769d8f5d77c422f184e68
#
_entry.id   92da4753c8e769d8f5d77c422f184e68
#
_cell.length_a   1.000
_cell.length_b   1.000
_cell.length_c   1.000
_cell.angle_alpha   90.00
_cell.angle_beta   90.00
_cell.angle_gamma   90.00
#
_symmetry.space_group_name_H-M   'P 1'
#
loop_
_entity.id
_entity.type
_entity.pdbx_description
1 polymer ?
#
loop_
_entity_poly.entity_id
_entity_poly.type
_entity_poly.pdbx_seq_one_letter_code
_entity_poly.pdbx_strand_id
1 'polypeptide(L)'
;MSKKPRLLMTQSLLSAWQWQFKAFDPESAHREFLRTLRREKTRPNQAMLDGIKFENMVTEFCAGAELPQGHEWEEGIRGIGNRVRGCQFQVPAYRDILVDGIPFLLYGRLDGLQAGIIFDIKFSRGYQVGKYLDSPQH
;
A
#
# COMPACT_ATOMS: atom_id res chain seq x y z
N MET A 1 16.17 27.14 17.44
CA MET A 1 16.93 26.17 16.59
C MET A 1 16.02 25.69 15.49
N SER A 2 16.39 25.90 14.24
CA SER A 2 15.68 25.31 13.13
C SER A 2 15.97 23.81 13.09
N LYS A 3 14.93 22.97 13.15
CA LYS A 3 15.08 21.53 12.90
C LYS A 3 15.54 21.35 11.45
N LYS A 4 16.56 20.52 11.22
CA LYS A 4 16.94 20.13 9.87
C LYS A 4 15.73 19.53 9.16
N PRO A 5 15.48 19.88 7.90
CA PRO A 5 14.37 19.28 7.16
C PRO A 5 14.58 17.77 7.05
N ARG A 6 13.51 17.01 7.33
CA ARG A 6 13.52 15.56 7.19
C ARG A 6 13.18 15.17 5.76
N LEU A 7 13.87 14.16 5.25
CA LEU A 7 13.52 13.57 3.96
C LEU A 7 12.38 12.56 4.15
N LEU A 8 11.35 12.67 3.36
CA LEU A 8 10.22 11.74 3.44
C LEU A 8 10.54 10.44 2.70
N MET A 9 10.43 9.32 3.42
CA MET A 9 10.59 7.99 2.88
C MET A 9 9.26 7.24 2.95
N THR A 10 8.75 6.77 1.81
CA THR A 10 7.51 6.02 1.72
C THR A 10 7.76 4.58 1.27
N GLN A 11 6.81 3.70 1.54
CA GLN A 11 6.85 2.32 1.06
C GLN A 11 6.93 2.27 -0.48
N SER A 12 6.19 3.13 -1.18
CA SER A 12 6.22 3.20 -2.64
C SER A 12 7.59 3.54 -3.19
N LEU A 13 8.30 4.46 -2.53
CA LEU A 13 9.67 4.84 -2.93
C LEU A 13 10.65 3.69 -2.68
N LEU A 14 10.57 3.03 -1.54
CA LEU A 14 11.38 1.85 -1.22
C LEU A 14 11.14 0.70 -2.21
N SER A 15 9.89 0.43 -2.54
CA SER A 15 9.53 -0.60 -3.52
C SER A 15 10.06 -0.27 -4.91
N ALA A 16 9.95 0.96 -5.36
CA ALA A 16 10.46 1.40 -6.65
C ALA A 16 12.00 1.29 -6.73
N TRP A 17 12.68 1.64 -5.64
CA TRP A 17 14.13 1.49 -5.54
C TRP A 17 14.54 0.01 -5.62
N GLN A 18 13.90 -0.85 -4.85
CA GLN A 18 14.18 -2.28 -4.81
C GLN A 18 13.93 -2.96 -6.16
N TRP A 19 12.89 -2.54 -6.87
CA TRP A 19 12.50 -3.10 -8.16
C TRP A 19 13.58 -2.96 -9.23
N GLN A 20 14.43 -1.92 -9.18
CA GLN A 20 15.53 -1.73 -10.13
C GLN A 20 16.47 -2.94 -10.20
N PHE A 21 16.61 -3.67 -9.09
CA PHE A 21 17.54 -4.81 -8.98
C PHE A 21 16.89 -6.14 -9.35
N LYS A 22 15.57 -6.17 -9.55
CA LYS A 22 14.79 -7.38 -9.85
C LYS A 22 14.11 -7.33 -11.22
N ALA A 23 14.00 -6.17 -11.82
CA ALA A 23 13.28 -5.97 -13.07
C ALA A 23 14.01 -6.59 -14.26
N PHE A 24 13.24 -7.11 -15.21
CA PHE A 24 13.76 -7.59 -16.49
C PHE A 24 14.45 -6.48 -17.29
N ASP A 25 13.90 -5.26 -17.23
CA ASP A 25 14.48 -4.06 -17.85
C ASP A 25 14.89 -3.07 -16.75
N PRO A 26 16.15 -3.11 -16.27
CA PRO A 26 16.63 -2.24 -15.21
C PRO A 26 16.59 -0.75 -15.55
N GLU A 27 16.78 -0.39 -16.82
CA GLU A 27 16.76 1.02 -17.23
C GLU A 27 15.35 1.62 -17.10
N SER A 28 14.34 0.87 -17.54
CA SER A 28 12.93 1.27 -17.36
C SER A 28 12.58 1.39 -15.89
N ALA A 29 12.97 0.42 -15.07
CA ALA A 29 12.75 0.44 -13.62
C ALA A 29 13.45 1.62 -12.95
N HIS A 30 14.66 1.99 -13.40
CA HIS A 30 15.36 3.16 -12.89
C HIS A 30 14.64 4.46 -13.25
N ARG A 31 14.12 4.59 -14.47
CA ARG A 31 13.29 5.75 -14.85
C ARG A 31 12.04 5.87 -13.99
N GLU A 32 11.37 4.75 -13.72
CA GLU A 32 10.20 4.70 -12.83
C GLU A 32 10.56 5.10 -11.39
N PHE A 33 11.71 4.64 -10.89
CA PHE A 33 12.21 5.06 -9.58
C PHE A 33 12.42 6.58 -9.52
N LEU A 34 13.05 7.17 -10.53
CA LEU A 34 13.26 8.62 -10.58
C LEU A 34 11.95 9.40 -10.63
N ARG A 35 10.94 8.91 -11.35
CA ARG A 35 9.59 9.50 -11.35
C ARG A 35 8.96 9.46 -9.97
N THR A 36 9.04 8.31 -9.30
CA THR A 36 8.55 8.15 -7.93
C THR A 36 9.27 9.08 -6.97
N LEU A 37 10.60 9.19 -7.09
CA LEU A 37 11.41 10.09 -6.29
C LEU A 37 11.03 11.57 -6.46
N ARG A 38 10.72 11.97 -7.70
CA ARG A 38 10.26 13.33 -8.03
C ARG A 38 8.78 13.55 -7.74
N ARG A 39 8.06 12.50 -7.30
CA ARG A 39 6.61 12.53 -7.02
C ARG A 39 5.78 12.95 -8.22
N GLU A 40 6.20 12.56 -9.40
CA GLU A 40 5.42 12.76 -10.61
C GLU A 40 4.12 11.95 -10.54
N LYS A 41 3.01 12.59 -10.86
CA LYS A 41 1.72 11.91 -10.93
C LYS A 41 1.69 11.00 -12.15
N THR A 42 1.50 9.71 -11.91
CA THR A 42 1.30 8.72 -12.96
C THR A 42 -0.19 8.40 -13.11
N ARG A 43 -0.60 8.10 -14.34
CA ARG A 43 -1.97 7.65 -14.60
C ARG A 43 -2.12 6.24 -14.03
N PRO A 44 -3.08 5.98 -13.11
CA PRO A 44 -3.27 4.63 -12.59
C PRO A 44 -3.75 3.69 -13.71
N ASN A 45 -3.21 2.47 -13.73
CA ASN A 45 -3.69 1.43 -14.61
C ASN A 45 -4.99 0.79 -14.07
N GLN A 46 -5.63 -0.06 -14.88
CA GLN A 46 -6.90 -0.68 -14.49
C GLN A 46 -6.76 -1.54 -13.23
N ALA A 47 -5.66 -2.25 -13.08
CA ALA A 47 -5.43 -3.08 -11.88
C ALA A 47 -5.36 -2.24 -10.60
N MET A 48 -4.74 -1.06 -10.65
CA MET A 48 -4.69 -0.12 -9.53
C MET A 48 -6.07 0.44 -9.22
N LEU A 49 -6.84 0.81 -10.23
CA LEU A 49 -8.22 1.30 -10.07
C LEU A 49 -9.13 0.23 -9.47
N ASP A 50 -9.02 -1.01 -9.91
CA ASP A 50 -9.77 -2.14 -9.37
C ASP A 50 -9.40 -2.40 -7.91
N GLY A 51 -8.13 -2.31 -7.56
CA GLY A 51 -7.67 -2.46 -6.18
C GLY A 51 -8.25 -1.39 -5.26
N ILE A 52 -8.24 -0.13 -5.69
CA ILE A 52 -8.85 1.00 -4.95
C ILE A 52 -10.35 0.79 -4.79
N LYS A 53 -11.03 0.40 -5.86
CA LYS A 53 -12.47 0.13 -5.85
C LYS A 53 -12.83 -1.01 -4.89
N PHE A 54 -12.08 -2.11 -4.95
CA PHE A 54 -12.28 -3.25 -4.06
C PHE A 54 -12.12 -2.86 -2.59
N GLU A 55 -11.05 -2.16 -2.26
CA GLU A 55 -10.77 -1.70 -0.89
C GLU A 55 -11.85 -0.75 -0.38
N ASN A 56 -12.32 0.18 -1.22
CA ASN A 56 -13.43 1.07 -0.89
C ASN A 56 -14.72 0.28 -0.62
N MET A 57 -15.03 -0.72 -1.43
CA MET A 57 -16.19 -1.57 -1.24
C MET A 57 -16.12 -2.38 0.06
N VAL A 58 -14.96 -2.87 0.43
CA VAL A 58 -14.74 -3.54 1.73
C VAL A 58 -14.99 -2.58 2.88
N THR A 59 -14.46 -1.37 2.80
CA THR A 59 -14.62 -0.34 3.84
C THR A 59 -16.09 0.06 3.99
N GLU A 60 -16.80 0.26 2.89
CA GLU A 60 -18.23 0.59 2.88
C GLU A 60 -19.08 -0.54 3.47
N PHE A 61 -18.77 -1.78 3.12
CA PHE A 61 -19.42 -2.96 3.69
C PHE A 61 -19.23 -3.03 5.21
N CYS A 62 -18.03 -2.77 5.71
CA CYS A 62 -17.74 -2.73 7.15
C CYS A 62 -18.46 -1.57 7.85
N ALA A 63 -18.77 -0.49 7.12
CA ALA A 63 -19.55 0.64 7.63
C ALA A 63 -21.08 0.40 7.59
N GLY A 64 -21.52 -0.77 7.13
CA GLY A 64 -22.94 -1.16 7.10
C GLY A 64 -23.63 -1.02 5.75
N ALA A 65 -22.90 -0.69 4.67
CA ALA A 65 -23.46 -0.66 3.33
C ALA A 65 -23.83 -2.06 2.84
N GLU A 66 -24.90 -2.14 2.07
CA GLU A 66 -25.30 -3.41 1.44
C GLU A 66 -24.33 -3.79 0.33
N LEU A 67 -24.03 -5.08 0.24
CA LEU A 67 -23.26 -5.61 -0.88
C LEU A 67 -24.09 -5.59 -2.15
N PRO A 68 -23.51 -5.15 -3.29
CA PRO A 68 -24.19 -5.28 -4.58
C PRO A 68 -24.35 -6.77 -4.92
N GLN A 69 -25.60 -7.20 -4.99
CA GLN A 69 -25.93 -8.59 -5.31
C GLN A 69 -25.49 -8.93 -6.74
N GLY A 70 -24.85 -10.10 -6.89
CA GLY A 70 -24.40 -10.57 -8.18
C GLY A 70 -23.11 -9.93 -8.71
N HIS A 71 -22.47 -9.08 -7.92
CA HIS A 71 -21.16 -8.52 -8.27
C HIS A 71 -20.10 -9.63 -8.20
N GLU A 72 -19.16 -9.62 -9.17
CA GLU A 72 -18.09 -10.63 -9.23
C GLU A 72 -17.22 -10.70 -7.97
N TRP A 73 -17.13 -9.60 -7.22
CA TRP A 73 -16.32 -9.52 -5.99
C TRP A 73 -17.13 -9.72 -4.70
N GLU A 74 -18.39 -10.04 -4.79
CA GLU A 74 -19.30 -10.14 -3.63
C GLU A 74 -18.74 -11.08 -2.54
N GLU A 75 -18.32 -12.28 -2.91
CA GLU A 75 -17.75 -13.24 -1.96
C GLU A 75 -16.45 -12.74 -1.33
N GLY A 76 -15.57 -12.18 -2.15
CA GLY A 76 -14.31 -11.60 -1.68
C GLY A 76 -14.53 -10.45 -0.71
N ILE A 77 -15.44 -9.53 -1.02
CA ILE A 77 -15.79 -8.40 -0.16
C ILE A 77 -16.37 -8.89 1.17
N ARG A 78 -17.27 -9.87 1.12
CA ARG A 78 -17.87 -10.44 2.33
C ARG A 78 -16.82 -11.14 3.20
N GLY A 79 -15.98 -11.96 2.61
CA GLY A 79 -14.92 -12.70 3.32
C GLY A 79 -13.91 -11.78 3.98
N ILE A 80 -13.35 -10.83 3.23
CA ILE A 80 -12.41 -9.85 3.75
C ILE A 80 -13.08 -8.91 4.74
N GLY A 81 -14.27 -8.39 4.40
CA GLY A 81 -15.01 -7.47 5.25
C GLY A 81 -15.35 -8.06 6.62
N ASN A 82 -15.75 -9.32 6.68
CA ASN A 82 -16.01 -9.99 7.95
C ASN A 82 -14.75 -10.15 8.80
N ARG A 83 -13.61 -10.33 8.16
CA ARG A 83 -12.32 -10.47 8.85
C ARG A 83 -11.78 -9.15 9.38
N VAL A 84 -11.98 -8.06 8.67
CA VAL A 84 -11.48 -6.73 9.03
C VAL A 84 -12.54 -5.85 9.70
N ARG A 85 -13.68 -6.39 10.01
CA ARG A 85 -14.76 -5.66 10.69
C ARG A 85 -14.30 -5.18 12.06
N GLY A 86 -14.56 -3.92 12.36
CA GLY A 86 -14.11 -3.27 13.60
C GLY A 86 -12.70 -2.66 13.52
N CYS A 87 -12.01 -2.81 12.38
CA CYS A 87 -10.74 -2.12 12.17
C CYS A 87 -10.91 -0.63 11.95
N GLN A 88 -9.88 0.13 12.29
CA GLN A 88 -9.67 1.46 11.73
C GLN A 88 -9.02 1.29 10.37
N PHE A 89 -9.51 2.02 9.36
CA PHE A 89 -9.02 1.93 7.99
C PHE A 89 -8.15 3.12 7.62
N GLN A 90 -7.19 2.91 6.73
CA GLN A 90 -6.31 3.95 6.19
C GLN A 90 -5.60 4.75 7.29
N VAL A 91 -5.00 4.05 8.22
CA VAL A 91 -4.35 4.64 9.39
C VAL A 91 -2.94 5.08 9.04
N PRO A 92 -2.61 6.39 9.12
CA PRO A 92 -1.26 6.86 8.88
C PRO A 92 -0.31 6.43 10.01
N ALA A 93 0.89 6.00 9.64
CA ALA A 93 1.93 5.62 10.56
C ALA A 93 3.23 6.35 10.22
N TYR A 94 3.92 6.86 11.24
CA TYR A 94 5.14 7.66 11.08
C TYR A 94 6.22 7.20 12.04
N ARG A 95 7.45 7.29 11.60
CA ARG A 95 8.60 7.11 12.47
C ARG A 95 9.77 7.98 12.00
N ASP A 96 10.38 8.70 12.95
CA ASP A 96 11.64 9.39 12.69
C ASP A 96 12.78 8.38 12.78
N ILE A 97 13.64 8.37 11.75
CA ILE A 97 14.83 7.52 11.70
C ILE A 97 16.05 8.34 11.26
N LEU A 98 17.22 7.88 11.66
CA LEU A 98 18.50 8.41 11.20
C LEU A 98 19.20 7.33 10.39
N VAL A 99 19.64 7.68 9.18
CA VAL A 99 20.45 6.82 8.33
C VAL A 99 21.71 7.58 7.97
N ASP A 100 22.85 7.11 8.44
CA ASP A 100 24.15 7.78 8.27
C ASP A 100 24.10 9.27 8.71
N GLY A 101 23.39 9.56 9.81
CA GLY A 101 23.23 10.92 10.34
C GLY A 101 22.24 11.78 9.58
N ILE A 102 21.60 11.27 8.52
CA ILE A 102 20.59 11.98 7.75
C ILE A 102 19.20 11.71 8.35
N PRO A 103 18.43 12.74 8.71
CA PRO A 103 17.10 12.54 9.28
C PRO A 103 16.07 12.22 8.19
N PHE A 104 15.35 11.12 8.40
CA PHE A 104 14.22 10.70 7.57
C PHE A 104 12.94 10.60 8.39
N LEU A 105 11.82 10.93 7.76
CA LEU A 105 10.50 10.55 8.23
C LEU A 105 10.04 9.34 7.43
N LEU A 106 9.98 8.19 8.07
CA LEU A 106 9.39 7.00 7.48
C LEU A 106 7.87 7.11 7.61
N TYR A 107 7.17 7.02 6.50
CA TYR A 107 5.72 7.15 6.43
C TYR A 107 5.10 5.96 5.73
N GLY A 108 4.01 5.47 6.30
CA GLY A 108 3.17 4.44 5.70
C GLY A 108 1.71 4.66 6.05
N ARG A 109 0.84 3.97 5.34
CA ARG A 109 -0.58 3.96 5.62
C ARG A 109 -1.02 2.50 5.75
N LEU A 110 -1.61 2.18 6.90
CA LEU A 110 -2.11 0.84 7.18
C LEU A 110 -3.52 0.70 6.61
N ASP A 111 -3.78 -0.36 5.86
CA ASP A 111 -5.12 -0.60 5.29
C ASP A 111 -6.15 -0.84 6.39
N GLY A 112 -5.82 -1.68 7.37
CA GLY A 112 -6.65 -1.92 8.53
C GLY A 112 -5.82 -2.09 9.80
N LEU A 113 -6.28 -1.53 10.89
CA LEU A 113 -5.67 -1.65 12.22
C LEU A 113 -6.71 -2.02 13.26
N GLN A 114 -6.46 -3.10 13.97
CA GLN A 114 -7.21 -3.54 15.14
C GLN A 114 -6.21 -3.85 16.26
N ALA A 115 -6.65 -3.89 17.50
CA ALA A 115 -5.76 -4.08 18.64
C ALA A 115 -4.80 -5.27 18.44
N GLY A 116 -3.49 -4.95 18.27
CA GLY A 116 -2.43 -5.93 18.07
C GLY A 116 -2.35 -6.55 16.67
N ILE A 117 -3.20 -6.14 15.71
CA ILE A 117 -3.23 -6.73 14.37
C ILE A 117 -3.23 -5.64 13.31
N ILE A 118 -2.33 -5.79 12.33
CA ILE A 118 -2.28 -4.97 11.12
C ILE A 118 -2.78 -5.82 9.96
N PHE A 119 -3.74 -5.30 9.20
CA PHE A 119 -4.22 -5.94 7.98
C PHE A 119 -3.74 -5.16 6.76
N ASP A 120 -3.24 -5.89 5.77
CA ASP A 120 -2.89 -5.39 4.46
C ASP A 120 -3.81 -6.08 3.44
N ILE A 121 -4.59 -5.29 2.72
CA ILE A 121 -5.60 -5.79 1.78
C ILE A 121 -5.00 -5.79 0.38
N LYS A 122 -4.90 -6.97 -0.21
CA LYS A 122 -4.39 -7.15 -1.57
C LYS A 122 -5.49 -7.62 -2.50
N PHE A 123 -5.60 -6.94 -3.64
CA PHE A 123 -6.44 -7.34 -4.76
C PHE A 123 -5.54 -7.80 -5.90
N SER A 124 -5.69 -9.05 -6.31
CA SER A 124 -4.86 -9.64 -7.36
C SER A 124 -5.67 -10.67 -8.14
N ARG A 125 -5.43 -10.74 -9.44
CA ARG A 125 -6.01 -11.78 -10.31
C ARG A 125 -5.43 -13.16 -10.09
N GLY A 126 -4.27 -13.26 -9.46
CA GLY A 126 -3.61 -14.51 -9.13
C GLY A 126 -2.73 -14.35 -7.91
N TYR A 127 -2.88 -15.26 -6.95
CA TYR A 127 -2.07 -15.29 -5.75
C TYR A 127 -0.89 -16.24 -5.93
N GLN A 128 0.30 -15.79 -5.60
CA GLN A 128 1.50 -16.63 -5.51
C GLN A 128 1.99 -16.65 -4.07
N VAL A 129 2.18 -17.84 -3.51
CA VAL A 129 2.70 -18.02 -2.15
C VAL A 129 4.08 -17.34 -2.04
N GLY A 130 4.27 -16.54 -1.01
CA GLY A 130 5.53 -15.85 -0.74
C GLY A 130 5.80 -14.60 -1.58
N LYS A 131 4.91 -14.24 -2.50
CA LYS A 131 5.08 -13.08 -3.40
C LYS A 131 5.40 -11.76 -2.68
N TYR A 132 4.85 -11.56 -1.49
CA TYR A 132 4.96 -10.30 -0.74
C TYR A 132 5.95 -10.36 0.42
N LEU A 133 6.61 -11.50 0.66
CA LEU A 133 7.50 -11.67 1.82
C LEU A 133 8.70 -10.72 1.80
N ASP A 134 9.21 -10.38 0.61
CA ASP A 134 10.34 -9.47 0.43
C ASP A 134 9.90 -8.01 0.24
N SER A 135 8.62 -7.72 0.41
CA SER A 135 8.12 -6.37 0.24
C SER A 135 8.54 -5.47 1.40
N PRO A 136 8.92 -4.20 1.15
CA PRO A 136 9.20 -3.22 2.20
C PRO A 136 8.01 -2.94 3.15
N GLN A 137 6.82 -3.48 2.87
CA GLN A 137 5.65 -3.41 3.76
C GLN A 137 5.77 -4.35 4.97
N HIS A 138 6.58 -5.40 4.86
CA HIS A 138 6.79 -6.41 5.89
C HIS A 138 8.15 -6.24 6.56
#